data_ff829588e0aeeef2821570bc2d7d754d
#
_entry.id   ff829588e0aeeef2821570bc2d7d754d
#
_cell.length_a   1.000
_cell.length_b   1.000
_cell.length_c   1.000
_cell.angle_alpha   90.00
_cell.angle_beta   90.00
_cell.angle_gamma   90.00
#
_symmetry.space_group_name_H-M   'P 1'
#
loop_
_entity.id
_entity.type
_entity.pdbx_description
1 polymer ?
#
loop_
_entity_poly.entity_id
_entity_poly.type
_entity_poly.pdbx_seq_one_letter_code
_entity_poly.pdbx_strand_id
1 'polypeptide(L)'
;MASPQVQEEKRDELLDELETLQEELFNLKRLIKTSPTVDDDQMLWLQEGLIASHRDPTVRGRILTLHHPPYVTEKTKYNQADTMAIRRRLRQVLDAVAAKLGREDRETALVNLVVSGHAHCMEVLRTHDTGHADSHTDWVICGGSGYGLRRQRREGSELMEKDIDGTENHVATSNLFIGREWDKADGRDAYSGLRVDIDPGQPITIRLTPLVSCNSKEGWNDYEIEPVTPIGCSEEGKRGTTTS
;
A
#
# COMPACT_ATOMS: atom_id res chain seq x y z
N MET A 1 -31.64 -19.64 -19.06
CA MET A 1 -31.27 -18.20 -19.08
C MET A 1 -30.68 -17.89 -17.72
N ALA A 2 -29.56 -17.17 -17.67
CA ALA A 2 -28.98 -16.75 -16.39
C ALA A 2 -29.93 -15.77 -15.68
N SER A 3 -29.93 -15.79 -14.33
CA SER A 3 -30.75 -14.84 -13.56
C SER A 3 -30.29 -13.40 -13.82
N PRO A 4 -31.18 -12.38 -13.64
CA PRO A 4 -30.80 -10.99 -13.82
C PRO A 4 -29.58 -10.59 -12.98
N GLN A 5 -29.44 -11.15 -11.78
CA GLN A 5 -28.32 -10.92 -10.86
C GLN A 5 -26.98 -11.43 -11.45
N VAL A 6 -26.97 -12.61 -12.04
CA VAL A 6 -25.78 -13.19 -12.72
C VAL A 6 -25.37 -12.37 -13.96
N GLN A 7 -26.35 -11.76 -14.63
CA GLN A 7 -26.04 -10.89 -15.78
C GLN A 7 -25.45 -9.55 -15.35
N GLU A 8 -25.87 -9.02 -14.21
CA GLU A 8 -25.36 -7.78 -13.63
C GLU A 8 -23.94 -7.95 -13.09
N GLU A 9 -23.68 -9.05 -12.36
CA GLU A 9 -22.32 -9.43 -11.91
C GLU A 9 -21.34 -9.57 -13.08
N LYS A 10 -21.75 -10.24 -14.14
CA LYS A 10 -20.93 -10.41 -15.33
C LYS A 10 -20.68 -9.11 -16.06
N ARG A 11 -21.65 -8.19 -16.06
CA ARG A 11 -21.50 -6.85 -16.63
C ARG A 11 -20.48 -6.03 -15.83
N ASP A 12 -20.56 -6.05 -14.52
CA ASP A 12 -19.64 -5.33 -13.65
C ASP A 12 -18.22 -5.88 -13.78
N GLU A 13 -18.06 -7.19 -13.90
CA GLU A 13 -16.77 -7.84 -14.15
C GLU A 13 -16.16 -7.39 -15.48
N LEU A 14 -16.97 -7.34 -16.55
CA LEU A 14 -16.52 -6.88 -17.86
C LEU A 14 -16.17 -5.38 -17.86
N LEU A 15 -16.90 -4.56 -17.11
CA LEU A 15 -16.57 -3.13 -16.97
C LEU A 15 -15.24 -2.93 -16.25
N ASP A 16 -14.98 -3.69 -15.18
CA ASP A 16 -13.70 -3.65 -14.47
C ASP A 16 -12.54 -4.13 -15.35
N GLU A 17 -12.76 -5.18 -16.17
CA GLU A 17 -11.74 -5.61 -17.15
C GLU A 17 -11.49 -4.53 -18.20
N LEU A 18 -12.53 -3.91 -18.71
CA LEU A 18 -12.40 -2.83 -19.68
C LEU A 18 -11.60 -1.64 -19.11
N GLU A 19 -11.91 -1.22 -17.89
CA GLU A 19 -11.17 -0.16 -17.22
C GLU A 19 -9.68 -0.53 -17.02
N THR A 20 -9.40 -1.76 -16.61
CA THR A 20 -8.02 -2.27 -16.47
C THR A 20 -7.27 -2.22 -17.79
N LEU A 21 -7.87 -2.73 -18.87
CA LEU A 21 -7.27 -2.71 -20.21
C LEU A 21 -7.06 -1.29 -20.74
N GLN A 22 -7.98 -0.36 -20.45
CA GLN A 22 -7.83 1.04 -20.83
C GLN A 22 -6.65 1.71 -20.12
N GLU A 23 -6.46 1.43 -18.83
CA GLU A 23 -5.31 1.92 -18.07
C GLU A 23 -3.99 1.34 -18.58
N GLU A 24 -3.94 0.04 -18.82
CA GLU A 24 -2.76 -0.61 -19.41
C GLU A 24 -2.42 -0.02 -20.78
N LEU A 25 -3.41 0.18 -21.62
CA LEU A 25 -3.21 0.80 -22.93
C LEU A 25 -2.71 2.25 -22.82
N PHE A 26 -3.23 3.01 -21.85
CA PHE A 26 -2.76 4.35 -21.57
C PHE A 26 -1.30 4.36 -21.11
N ASN A 27 -0.94 3.48 -20.20
CA ASN A 27 0.42 3.34 -19.69
C ASN A 27 1.40 2.90 -20.77
N LEU A 28 1.03 1.93 -21.60
CA LEU A 28 1.84 1.50 -22.75
C LEU A 28 2.05 2.64 -23.76
N LYS A 29 1.01 3.40 -24.06
CA LYS A 29 1.13 4.58 -24.96
C LYS A 29 2.05 5.65 -24.37
N ARG A 30 2.02 5.83 -23.04
CA ARG A 30 2.93 6.73 -22.34
C ARG A 30 4.37 6.24 -22.43
N LEU A 31 4.62 4.97 -22.16
CA LEU A 31 5.94 4.33 -22.24
C LEU A 31 6.55 4.41 -23.65
N ILE A 32 5.73 4.28 -24.71
CA ILE A 32 6.19 4.43 -26.09
C ILE A 32 6.61 5.88 -26.39
N LYS A 33 5.95 6.87 -25.78
CA LYS A 33 6.21 8.30 -26.02
C LYS A 33 7.33 8.88 -25.16
N THR A 34 7.52 8.35 -23.97
CA THR A 34 8.50 8.84 -23.00
C THR A 34 9.38 7.66 -22.59
N SER A 35 10.68 7.72 -22.91
CA SER A 35 11.62 6.83 -22.25
C SER A 35 11.45 7.05 -20.74
N PRO A 36 11.16 6.01 -19.93
CA PRO A 36 11.13 6.17 -18.49
C PRO A 36 12.52 6.54 -18.01
N THR A 37 12.78 7.83 -17.84
CA THR A 37 13.99 8.29 -17.18
C THR A 37 13.80 8.09 -15.69
N VAL A 38 14.69 7.31 -15.10
CA VAL A 38 14.80 7.24 -13.63
C VAL A 38 15.45 8.55 -13.21
N ASP A 39 14.83 9.23 -12.28
CA ASP A 39 15.45 10.37 -11.63
C ASP A 39 16.46 9.86 -10.58
N ASP A 40 17.67 9.63 -11.03
CA ASP A 40 18.76 9.13 -10.18
C ASP A 40 19.11 10.14 -9.07
N ASP A 41 18.95 11.43 -9.32
CA ASP A 41 19.15 12.49 -8.33
C ASP A 41 18.11 12.38 -7.21
N GLN A 42 16.85 12.08 -7.54
CA GLN A 42 15.79 11.84 -6.55
C GLN A 42 16.09 10.60 -5.71
N MET A 43 16.57 9.53 -6.32
CA MET A 43 16.95 8.30 -5.59
C MET A 43 18.11 8.56 -4.64
N LEU A 44 19.14 9.27 -5.10
CA LEU A 44 20.27 9.65 -4.27
C LEU A 44 19.86 10.58 -3.12
N TRP A 45 19.05 11.59 -3.40
CA TRP A 45 18.49 12.49 -2.39
C TRP A 45 17.73 11.72 -1.29
N LEU A 46 16.89 10.76 -1.68
CA LEU A 46 16.14 9.93 -0.72
C LEU A 46 17.09 9.08 0.14
N GLN A 47 18.09 8.45 -0.50
CA GLN A 47 19.09 7.64 0.20
C GLN A 47 19.87 8.48 1.21
N GLU A 48 20.39 9.63 0.82
CA GLU A 48 21.16 10.52 1.69
C GLU A 48 20.30 11.07 2.83
N GLY A 49 19.07 11.47 2.55
CA GLY A 49 18.11 11.94 3.55
C GLY A 49 17.78 10.88 4.60
N LEU A 50 17.55 9.64 4.18
CA LEU A 50 17.32 8.54 5.10
C LEU A 50 18.56 8.25 5.96
N ILE A 51 19.77 8.19 5.37
CA ILE A 51 21.01 7.97 6.11
C ILE A 51 21.22 9.10 7.14
N ALA A 52 21.05 10.36 6.73
CA ALA A 52 21.18 11.51 7.63
C ALA A 52 20.18 11.42 8.79
N SER A 53 18.92 11.10 8.49
CA SER A 53 17.87 10.96 9.51
C SER A 53 18.15 9.84 10.52
N HIS A 54 18.80 8.74 10.09
CA HIS A 54 19.19 7.64 10.99
C HIS A 54 20.37 8.00 11.90
N ARG A 55 21.22 8.90 11.46
CA ARG A 55 22.38 9.39 12.24
C ARG A 55 22.04 10.54 13.17
N ASP A 56 20.89 11.17 12.98
CA ASP A 56 20.43 12.27 13.83
C ASP A 56 19.66 11.71 15.05
N PRO A 57 20.20 11.84 16.28
CA PRO A 57 19.55 11.33 17.48
C PRO A 57 18.27 12.08 17.86
N THR A 58 17.99 13.22 17.25
CA THR A 58 16.76 13.99 17.48
C THR A 58 15.59 13.51 16.65
N VAL A 59 15.86 12.73 15.58
CA VAL A 59 14.82 12.15 14.72
C VAL A 59 14.22 10.92 15.40
N ARG A 60 12.98 11.03 15.84
CA ARG A 60 12.26 9.98 16.56
C ARG A 60 11.67 8.92 15.65
N GLY A 61 11.35 9.26 14.40
CA GLY A 61 10.74 8.33 13.43
C GLY A 61 10.79 8.88 12.01
N ARG A 62 10.44 8.02 11.06
CA ARG A 62 10.53 8.30 9.62
C ARG A 62 9.24 7.89 8.95
N ILE A 63 8.61 8.84 8.27
CA ILE A 63 7.44 8.61 7.42
C ILE A 63 7.86 8.99 6.01
N LEU A 64 7.75 8.02 5.10
CA LEU A 64 8.00 8.23 3.67
C LEU A 64 6.67 8.44 2.96
N THR A 65 6.61 9.46 2.11
CA THR A 65 5.44 9.72 1.27
C THR A 65 5.79 9.64 -0.21
N LEU A 66 4.98 8.93 -0.99
CA LEU A 66 5.15 8.78 -2.43
C LEU A 66 3.79 8.67 -3.12
N HIS A 67 3.74 8.91 -4.43
CA HIS A 67 2.48 8.86 -5.15
C HIS A 67 2.03 7.42 -5.45
N HIS A 68 2.89 6.62 -6.09
CA HIS A 68 2.54 5.24 -6.47
C HIS A 68 2.82 4.26 -5.33
N PRO A 69 1.85 3.40 -4.96
CA PRO A 69 2.07 2.40 -3.92
C PRO A 69 3.01 1.29 -4.41
N PRO A 70 4.09 0.97 -3.68
CA PRO A 70 4.93 -0.19 -4.01
C PRO A 70 4.22 -1.52 -3.77
N TYR A 71 3.35 -1.56 -2.76
CA TYR A 71 2.52 -2.70 -2.38
C TYR A 71 1.07 -2.27 -2.34
N VAL A 72 0.19 -3.04 -2.95
CA VAL A 72 -1.24 -2.77 -3.03
C VAL A 72 -1.97 -4.02 -3.49
N THR A 73 -3.16 -4.29 -2.95
CA THR A 73 -4.03 -5.37 -3.42
C THR A 73 -5.20 -4.87 -4.28
N GLU A 74 -5.27 -3.58 -4.57
CA GLU A 74 -6.25 -3.03 -5.49
C GLU A 74 -6.10 -3.70 -6.88
N LYS A 75 -7.22 -4.17 -7.45
CA LYS A 75 -7.30 -5.05 -8.63
C LYS A 75 -6.53 -4.51 -9.85
N THR A 76 -6.56 -3.19 -10.08
CA THR A 76 -5.97 -2.60 -11.29
C THR A 76 -4.50 -2.19 -11.09
N LYS A 77 -4.00 -2.18 -9.84
CA LYS A 77 -2.66 -1.66 -9.49
C LYS A 77 -1.68 -2.72 -9.00
N TYR A 78 -2.15 -3.85 -8.44
CA TYR A 78 -1.30 -4.79 -7.71
C TYR A 78 -0.14 -5.36 -8.54
N ASN A 79 -0.29 -5.50 -9.86
CA ASN A 79 0.73 -6.00 -10.77
C ASN A 79 1.07 -5.04 -11.92
N GLN A 80 0.68 -3.77 -11.84
CA GLN A 80 1.04 -2.78 -12.85
C GLN A 80 2.56 -2.60 -12.95
N ALA A 81 3.04 -2.35 -14.16
CA ALA A 81 4.46 -2.12 -14.43
C ALA A 81 5.04 -0.98 -13.59
N ASP A 82 4.28 0.10 -13.38
CA ASP A 82 4.69 1.24 -12.54
C ASP A 82 4.81 0.83 -11.06
N THR A 83 3.85 0.08 -10.52
CA THR A 83 3.90 -0.46 -9.15
C THR A 83 5.15 -1.32 -8.95
N MET A 84 5.41 -2.24 -9.87
CA MET A 84 6.58 -3.13 -9.81
C MET A 84 7.90 -2.37 -9.97
N ALA A 85 7.94 -1.35 -10.82
CA ALA A 85 9.12 -0.51 -11.01
C ALA A 85 9.44 0.32 -9.77
N ILE A 86 8.44 0.96 -9.16
CA ILE A 86 8.59 1.73 -7.92
C ILE A 86 9.03 0.84 -6.77
N ARG A 87 8.43 -0.34 -6.60
CA ARG A 87 8.86 -1.33 -5.59
C ARG A 87 10.33 -1.67 -5.74
N ARG A 88 10.75 -2.04 -6.95
CA ARG A 88 12.16 -2.36 -7.24
C ARG A 88 13.10 -1.22 -6.90
N ARG A 89 12.76 0.01 -7.30
CA ARG A 89 13.60 1.19 -7.06
C ARG A 89 13.68 1.55 -5.58
N LEU A 90 12.56 1.52 -4.89
CA LEU A 90 12.55 1.77 -3.46
C LEU A 90 13.37 0.72 -2.69
N ARG A 91 13.25 -0.57 -3.03
CA ARG A 91 14.10 -1.63 -2.46
C ARG A 91 15.58 -1.34 -2.65
N GLN A 92 15.99 -0.94 -3.85
CA GLN A 92 17.41 -0.56 -4.13
C GLN A 92 17.89 0.55 -3.20
N VAL A 93 17.07 1.58 -2.99
CA VAL A 93 17.40 2.68 -2.07
C VAL A 93 17.48 2.19 -0.63
N LEU A 94 16.47 1.46 -0.15
CA LEU A 94 16.43 0.97 1.23
C LEU A 94 17.56 -0.02 1.52
N ASP A 95 17.88 -0.92 0.59
CA ASP A 95 19.01 -1.84 0.72
C ASP A 95 20.35 -1.09 0.80
N ALA A 96 20.52 -0.05 -0.02
CA ALA A 96 21.71 0.79 0.03
C ALA A 96 21.82 1.58 1.35
N VAL A 97 20.68 2.06 1.88
CA VAL A 97 20.63 2.71 3.21
C VAL A 97 20.99 1.71 4.31
N ALA A 98 20.40 0.51 4.31
CA ALA A 98 20.69 -0.55 5.27
C ALA A 98 22.18 -0.89 5.30
N ALA A 99 22.78 -1.10 4.12
CA ALA A 99 24.21 -1.39 4.00
C ALA A 99 25.09 -0.25 4.55
N LYS A 100 24.73 1.02 4.28
CA LYS A 100 25.48 2.19 4.78
C LYS A 100 25.35 2.40 6.29
N LEU A 101 24.30 1.88 6.90
CA LEU A 101 24.05 1.94 8.33
C LEU A 101 24.55 0.68 9.08
N GLY A 102 25.04 -0.34 8.36
CA GLY A 102 25.44 -1.63 8.94
C GLY A 102 24.27 -2.41 9.52
N ARG A 103 23.05 -2.23 8.97
CA ARG A 103 21.83 -2.90 9.40
C ARG A 103 21.50 -4.06 8.47
N GLU A 104 22.15 -5.20 8.72
CA GLU A 104 21.96 -6.41 7.93
C GLU A 104 20.82 -7.30 8.46
N ASP A 105 20.38 -7.05 9.69
CA ASP A 105 19.42 -7.88 10.42
C ASP A 105 18.00 -7.85 9.90
N ARG A 106 17.62 -6.91 9.06
CA ARG A 106 16.27 -6.77 8.46
C ARG A 106 15.07 -7.03 9.39
N GLU A 107 15.31 -7.26 10.68
CA GLU A 107 14.27 -7.54 11.67
C GLU A 107 13.45 -6.29 12.01
N THR A 108 14.03 -5.12 11.79
CA THR A 108 13.38 -3.84 12.07
C THR A 108 13.33 -2.98 10.82
N ALA A 109 12.16 -2.41 10.53
CA ALA A 109 11.96 -1.54 9.38
C ALA A 109 12.88 -0.29 9.42
N LEU A 110 13.37 0.14 8.26
CA LEU A 110 14.15 1.38 8.12
C LEU A 110 13.27 2.63 8.22
N VAL A 111 12.03 2.54 7.82
CA VAL A 111 11.00 3.59 7.93
C VAL A 111 9.83 3.08 8.75
N ASN A 112 9.25 3.95 9.56
CA ASN A 112 8.14 3.55 10.44
C ASN A 112 6.82 3.41 9.69
N LEU A 113 6.65 4.17 8.60
CA LEU A 113 5.43 4.19 7.82
C LEU A 113 5.72 4.68 6.41
N VAL A 114 5.12 4.05 5.42
CA VAL A 114 5.07 4.56 4.04
C VAL A 114 3.62 4.89 3.69
N VAL A 115 3.37 6.13 3.25
CA VAL A 115 2.05 6.60 2.83
C VAL A 115 2.08 6.89 1.33
N SER A 116 1.09 6.37 0.62
CA SER A 116 0.94 6.56 -0.83
C SER A 116 -0.50 6.87 -1.23
N GLY A 117 -0.70 7.25 -2.48
CA GLY A 117 -1.99 7.47 -3.10
C GLY A 117 -2.17 6.61 -4.35
N HIS A 118 -2.62 7.20 -5.45
CA HIS A 118 -2.75 6.60 -6.79
C HIS A 118 -3.78 5.48 -6.91
N ALA A 119 -3.75 4.46 -6.08
CA ALA A 119 -4.81 3.45 -6.02
C ALA A 119 -6.05 4.03 -5.33
N HIS A 120 -7.21 3.89 -5.98
CA HIS A 120 -8.45 4.52 -5.53
C HIS A 120 -9.13 3.68 -4.45
N CYS A 121 -8.43 3.50 -3.35
CA CYS A 121 -8.88 2.81 -2.15
C CYS A 121 -8.14 3.37 -0.93
N MET A 122 -8.56 3.00 0.26
CA MET A 122 -7.69 3.02 1.43
C MET A 122 -7.29 1.59 1.74
N GLU A 123 -6.01 1.39 1.97
CA GLU A 123 -5.48 0.08 2.29
C GLU A 123 -4.35 0.19 3.31
N VAL A 124 -4.32 -0.71 4.28
CA VAL A 124 -3.23 -0.85 5.23
C VAL A 124 -2.61 -2.23 5.05
N LEU A 125 -1.35 -2.24 4.66
CA LEU A 125 -0.60 -3.48 4.43
C LEU A 125 0.63 -3.53 5.33
N ARG A 126 1.13 -4.75 5.54
CA ARG A 126 2.42 -4.99 6.15
C ARG A 126 3.23 -5.96 5.29
N THR A 127 4.47 -5.61 5.02
CA THR A 127 5.43 -6.53 4.41
C THR A 127 5.96 -7.53 5.44
N HIS A 128 6.20 -8.75 4.99
CA HIS A 128 6.87 -9.82 5.73
C HIS A 128 8.36 -9.83 5.44
N ASP A 129 9.00 -10.98 5.50
CA ASP A 129 10.38 -11.11 5.01
C ASP A 129 10.36 -11.09 3.48
N THR A 130 10.76 -9.97 2.90
CA THR A 130 10.84 -9.77 1.46
C THR A 130 12.23 -10.10 0.89
N GLY A 131 13.17 -10.46 1.76
CA GLY A 131 14.59 -10.57 1.39
C GLY A 131 15.28 -9.21 1.20
N HIS A 132 14.59 -8.09 1.42
CA HIS A 132 15.06 -6.71 1.24
C HIS A 132 14.86 -5.86 2.49
N ALA A 133 15.42 -4.66 2.51
CA ALA A 133 15.31 -3.73 3.63
C ALA A 133 13.92 -3.03 3.73
N ASP A 134 12.97 -3.40 2.90
CA ASP A 134 11.54 -3.07 3.04
C ASP A 134 10.74 -4.11 3.82
N SER A 135 11.39 -5.15 4.35
CA SER A 135 10.80 -6.14 5.24
C SER A 135 10.20 -5.48 6.49
N HIS A 136 9.09 -6.03 6.97
CA HIS A 136 8.40 -5.61 8.21
C HIS A 136 7.97 -4.13 8.24
N THR A 137 7.84 -3.51 7.07
CA THR A 137 7.38 -2.12 6.92
C THR A 137 5.86 -2.06 6.84
N ASP A 138 5.27 -1.03 7.44
CA ASP A 138 3.85 -0.71 7.34
C ASP A 138 3.61 0.27 6.18
N TRP A 139 2.61 -0.03 5.36
CA TRP A 139 2.25 0.71 4.15
C TRP A 139 0.81 1.14 4.23
N VAL A 140 0.53 2.39 3.88
CA VAL A 140 -0.83 2.91 3.79
C VAL A 140 -1.05 3.52 2.42
N ILE A 141 -2.11 3.09 1.77
CA ILE A 141 -2.64 3.74 0.58
C ILE A 141 -3.81 4.61 1.01
N CYS A 142 -3.76 5.90 0.67
CA CYS A 142 -4.78 6.89 1.01
C CYS A 142 -5.30 7.57 -0.27
N GLY A 143 -5.82 6.78 -1.21
CA GLY A 143 -6.35 7.24 -2.49
C GLY A 143 -7.87 7.14 -2.62
N GLY A 144 -8.57 6.78 -1.53
CA GLY A 144 -10.01 6.52 -1.51
C GLY A 144 -10.92 7.75 -1.37
N SER A 145 -10.38 8.97 -1.46
CA SER A 145 -11.16 10.22 -1.31
C SER A 145 -11.75 10.77 -2.62
N GLY A 146 -11.44 10.15 -3.75
CA GLY A 146 -11.74 10.67 -5.07
C GLY A 146 -12.72 9.83 -5.88
N TYR A 147 -12.87 10.21 -7.14
CA TYR A 147 -13.70 9.53 -8.12
C TYR A 147 -13.16 8.14 -8.48
N GLY A 148 -14.06 7.20 -8.74
CA GLY A 148 -13.74 5.90 -9.31
C GLY A 148 -13.08 4.94 -8.31
N LEU A 149 -13.71 4.75 -7.14
CA LEU A 149 -13.25 3.77 -6.16
C LEU A 149 -13.12 2.38 -6.78
N ARG A 150 -12.06 1.68 -6.38
CA ARG A 150 -11.67 0.37 -6.92
C ARG A 150 -11.87 -0.74 -5.89
N ARG A 151 -11.83 -1.96 -6.39
CA ARG A 151 -12.00 -3.19 -5.60
C ARG A 151 -10.66 -3.81 -5.24
N GLN A 152 -10.65 -4.53 -4.14
CA GLN A 152 -9.57 -5.45 -3.87
C GLN A 152 -9.58 -6.58 -4.91
N ARG A 153 -8.43 -7.12 -5.26
CA ARG A 153 -8.32 -8.28 -6.15
C ARG A 153 -9.05 -9.49 -5.56
N ARG A 154 -9.52 -10.40 -6.42
CA ARG A 154 -10.31 -11.58 -5.99
C ARG A 154 -9.48 -12.62 -5.25
N GLU A 155 -8.16 -12.66 -5.49
CA GLU A 155 -7.21 -13.55 -4.82
C GLU A 155 -7.03 -13.24 -3.34
N GLY A 156 -7.54 -12.09 -2.89
CA GLY A 156 -7.58 -11.70 -1.49
C GLY A 156 -6.42 -10.81 -1.06
N SER A 157 -6.15 -10.85 0.25
CA SER A 157 -5.25 -9.93 0.96
C SER A 157 -3.76 -10.26 0.83
N GLU A 158 -3.43 -11.50 0.47
CA GLU A 158 -2.05 -11.97 0.46
C GLU A 158 -1.33 -11.61 -0.83
N LEU A 159 -0.20 -10.89 -0.74
CA LEU A 159 0.63 -10.58 -1.90
C LEU A 159 1.78 -11.56 -2.00
N MET A 160 1.85 -12.23 -3.15
CA MET A 160 2.89 -13.18 -3.50
C MET A 160 3.83 -12.58 -4.56
N GLU A 161 5.12 -12.83 -4.43
CA GLU A 161 6.12 -12.56 -5.46
C GLU A 161 6.79 -13.86 -5.90
N LYS A 162 7.13 -13.95 -7.18
CA LYS A 162 7.91 -15.07 -7.72
C LYS A 162 9.37 -14.67 -7.81
N ASP A 163 10.22 -15.50 -7.25
CA ASP A 163 11.65 -15.43 -7.44
C ASP A 163 12.07 -15.87 -8.85
N ILE A 164 13.33 -15.69 -9.17
CA ILE A 164 13.92 -16.05 -10.49
C ILE A 164 13.77 -17.55 -10.76
N ASP A 165 13.78 -18.38 -9.75
CA ASP A 165 13.59 -19.85 -9.84
C ASP A 165 12.11 -20.26 -9.91
N GLY A 166 11.17 -19.30 -9.81
CA GLY A 166 9.74 -19.53 -9.84
C GLY A 166 9.12 -19.84 -8.47
N THR A 167 9.88 -19.82 -7.38
CA THR A 167 9.36 -19.98 -6.03
C THR A 167 8.47 -18.78 -5.66
N GLU A 168 7.28 -19.07 -5.15
CA GLU A 168 6.35 -18.03 -4.66
C GLU A 168 6.62 -17.72 -3.19
N ASN A 169 6.91 -16.45 -2.91
CA ASN A 169 7.12 -15.93 -1.56
C ASN A 169 5.98 -15.02 -1.16
N HIS A 170 5.47 -15.20 0.05
CA HIS A 170 4.49 -14.32 0.65
C HIS A 170 5.18 -13.04 1.15
N VAL A 171 5.00 -11.94 0.44
CA VAL A 171 5.75 -10.71 0.70
C VAL A 171 4.99 -9.66 1.49
N ALA A 172 3.66 -9.65 1.44
CA ALA A 172 2.85 -8.70 2.22
C ALA A 172 1.43 -9.20 2.45
N THR A 173 0.80 -8.71 3.52
CA THR A 173 -0.63 -8.92 3.81
C THR A 173 -1.35 -7.58 3.93
N SER A 174 -2.49 -7.45 3.27
CA SER A 174 -3.44 -6.36 3.44
C SER A 174 -4.32 -6.61 4.65
N ASN A 175 -4.15 -5.79 5.68
CA ASN A 175 -4.88 -5.93 6.96
C ASN A 175 -6.19 -5.15 6.98
N LEU A 176 -6.32 -4.15 6.11
CA LEU A 176 -7.53 -3.35 5.93
C LEU A 176 -7.62 -2.92 4.48
N PHE A 177 -8.78 -3.12 3.88
CA PHE A 177 -9.11 -2.58 2.56
C PHE A 177 -10.46 -1.88 2.60
N ILE A 178 -10.50 -0.63 2.16
CA ILE A 178 -11.72 0.20 2.05
C ILE A 178 -11.78 0.74 0.62
N GLY A 179 -12.82 0.36 -0.09
CA GLY A 179 -13.03 0.73 -1.47
C GLY A 179 -14.39 0.22 -1.94
N ARG A 180 -14.52 -0.11 -3.21
CA ARG A 180 -15.74 -0.68 -3.77
C ARG A 180 -15.85 -2.16 -3.44
N GLU A 181 -17.04 -2.61 -3.04
CA GLU A 181 -17.30 -4.02 -2.73
C GLU A 181 -17.74 -4.81 -3.98
N TRP A 182 -17.44 -6.14 -4.02
CA TRP A 182 -17.80 -7.02 -5.13
C TRP A 182 -19.30 -7.33 -5.19
N ASP A 183 -19.93 -7.56 -4.03
CA ASP A 183 -21.21 -8.25 -3.94
C ASP A 183 -22.41 -7.33 -3.68
N LYS A 184 -22.23 -6.01 -3.72
CA LYS A 184 -23.33 -5.08 -3.43
C LYS A 184 -23.84 -4.44 -4.71
N ALA A 185 -25.00 -4.94 -5.18
CA ALA A 185 -25.81 -4.35 -6.26
C ALA A 185 -26.18 -2.86 -6.02
N ASP A 186 -26.15 -2.40 -4.77
CA ASP A 186 -26.48 -1.02 -4.37
C ASP A 186 -25.32 -0.04 -4.47
N GLY A 187 -24.13 -0.48 -4.95
CA GLY A 187 -22.99 0.40 -5.24
C GLY A 187 -22.61 1.35 -4.11
N ARG A 188 -22.50 0.83 -2.89
CA ARG A 188 -22.05 1.64 -1.76
C ARG A 188 -20.56 1.87 -1.89
N ASP A 189 -20.22 3.03 -2.42
CA ASP A 189 -18.83 3.47 -2.49
C ASP A 189 -18.43 3.99 -1.11
N ALA A 190 -17.43 3.34 -0.51
CA ALA A 190 -16.83 3.77 0.75
C ALA A 190 -15.65 4.70 0.46
N TYR A 191 -15.92 6.00 0.51
CA TYR A 191 -14.88 7.03 0.43
C TYR A 191 -14.10 7.09 1.74
N SER A 192 -12.82 7.40 1.65
CA SER A 192 -11.97 7.35 2.82
C SER A 192 -10.91 8.45 2.82
N GLY A 193 -10.54 8.85 4.02
CA GLY A 193 -9.42 9.71 4.35
C GLY A 193 -8.65 9.11 5.52
N LEU A 194 -7.47 9.64 5.83
CA LEU A 194 -6.62 9.15 6.90
C LEU A 194 -6.23 10.29 7.83
N ARG A 195 -6.44 10.09 9.12
CA ARG A 195 -5.83 10.90 10.17
C ARG A 195 -4.62 10.16 10.73
N VAL A 196 -3.49 10.85 10.81
CA VAL A 196 -2.24 10.34 11.37
C VAL A 196 -1.92 11.13 12.63
N ASP A 197 -1.93 10.47 13.77
CA ASP A 197 -1.54 11.06 15.06
C ASP A 197 -0.17 10.53 15.48
N ILE A 198 0.73 11.43 15.86
CA ILE A 198 2.08 11.09 16.33
C ILE A 198 2.18 11.48 17.79
N ASP A 199 2.25 10.50 18.67
CA ASP A 199 2.34 10.75 20.09
C ASP A 199 3.74 11.26 20.48
N PRO A 200 3.85 12.11 21.51
CA PRO A 200 5.14 12.52 22.05
C PRO A 200 5.85 11.33 22.73
N GLY A 201 7.18 11.37 22.75
CA GLY A 201 8.00 10.35 23.43
C GLY A 201 8.86 9.51 22.48
N GLN A 202 9.58 8.56 23.08
CA GLN A 202 10.39 7.56 22.38
C GLN A 202 10.16 6.20 23.05
N PRO A 203 9.93 5.12 22.26
CA PRO A 203 9.86 5.12 20.79
C PRO A 203 8.70 5.95 20.26
N ILE A 204 8.74 6.26 18.96
CA ILE A 204 7.64 6.94 18.29
C ILE A 204 6.41 6.01 18.26
N THR A 205 5.25 6.57 18.59
CA THR A 205 3.96 5.89 18.37
C THR A 205 3.19 6.64 17.29
N ILE A 206 2.84 5.92 16.22
CA ILE A 206 2.03 6.45 15.12
C ILE A 206 0.69 5.73 15.15
N ARG A 207 -0.39 6.51 15.21
CA ARG A 207 -1.76 6.02 15.20
C ARG A 207 -2.44 6.45 13.92
N LEU A 208 -3.02 5.50 13.20
CA LEU A 208 -3.72 5.70 11.95
C LEU A 208 -5.22 5.55 12.22
N THR A 209 -5.98 6.60 11.98
CA THR A 209 -7.44 6.54 12.11
C THR A 209 -8.07 6.69 10.74
N PRO A 210 -8.62 5.61 10.17
CA PRO A 210 -9.39 5.69 8.94
C PRO A 210 -10.66 6.52 9.15
N LEU A 211 -10.91 7.47 8.27
CA LEU A 211 -12.13 8.26 8.20
C LEU A 211 -12.92 7.76 7.00
N VAL A 212 -14.11 7.21 7.22
CA VAL A 212 -14.87 6.54 6.16
C VAL A 212 -16.24 7.14 6.06
N SER A 213 -16.67 7.46 4.84
CA SER A 213 -18.02 7.92 4.54
C SER A 213 -18.56 7.17 3.33
N CYS A 214 -19.74 6.57 3.49
CA CYS A 214 -20.42 5.87 2.41
C CYS A 214 -21.61 6.67 1.89
N ASN A 215 -21.71 6.75 0.56
CA ASN A 215 -22.90 7.27 -0.09
C ASN A 215 -23.91 6.14 -0.32
N SER A 216 -25.13 6.33 0.14
CA SER A 216 -26.28 5.43 -0.06
C SER A 216 -27.48 6.17 -0.63
N LYS A 217 -28.54 5.46 -1.00
CA LYS A 217 -29.80 6.08 -1.42
C LYS A 217 -30.43 6.97 -0.33
N GLU A 218 -30.07 6.74 0.92
CA GLU A 218 -30.55 7.49 2.10
C GLU A 218 -29.64 8.70 2.43
N GLY A 219 -28.54 8.86 1.71
CA GLY A 219 -27.57 9.94 1.89
C GLY A 219 -26.20 9.44 2.36
N TRP A 220 -25.40 10.37 2.86
CA TRP A 220 -24.06 10.10 3.37
C TRP A 220 -24.13 9.59 4.81
N ASN A 221 -23.37 8.53 5.09
CA ASN A 221 -23.22 7.97 6.43
C ASN A 221 -21.73 7.82 6.74
N ASP A 222 -21.31 8.39 7.85
CA ASP A 222 -19.96 8.27 8.35
C ASP A 222 -19.81 7.01 9.20
N TYR A 223 -18.69 6.35 9.08
CA TYR A 223 -18.35 5.16 9.85
C TYR A 223 -17.07 5.41 10.63
N GLU A 224 -17.11 5.06 11.89
CA GLU A 224 -15.91 4.99 12.72
C GLU A 224 -15.25 3.60 12.54
N ILE A 225 -13.97 3.61 12.26
CA ILE A 225 -13.14 2.40 12.21
C ILE A 225 -12.10 2.55 13.31
N GLU A 226 -11.88 1.47 14.04
CA GLU A 226 -10.88 1.44 15.10
C GLU A 226 -9.51 1.86 14.56
N PRO A 227 -8.78 2.71 15.31
CA PRO A 227 -7.45 3.12 14.91
C PRO A 227 -6.50 1.94 14.72
N VAL A 228 -5.72 1.98 13.65
CA VAL A 228 -4.66 1.01 13.38
C VAL A 228 -3.32 1.61 13.78
N THR A 229 -2.59 0.94 14.65
CA THR A 229 -1.23 1.35 15.02
C THR A 229 -0.23 0.48 14.25
N PRO A 230 0.66 1.09 13.44
CA PRO A 230 1.73 0.35 12.78
C PRO A 230 2.60 -0.43 13.79
N ILE A 231 2.84 -1.70 13.52
CA ILE A 231 3.48 -2.63 14.48
C ILE A 231 4.93 -2.25 14.79
N GLY A 232 5.61 -1.54 13.91
CA GLY A 232 6.98 -1.07 14.15
C GLY A 232 7.11 0.13 15.09
N CYS A 233 5.99 0.68 15.54
CA CYS A 233 5.95 1.94 16.30
C CYS A 233 5.65 1.77 17.80
N SER A 234 5.29 0.58 18.27
CA SER A 234 4.97 0.32 19.68
C SER A 234 5.93 -0.72 20.30
N GLU A 235 6.29 -0.52 21.57
CA GLU A 235 7.09 -1.50 22.33
C GLU A 235 6.37 -2.85 22.55
N GLU A 236 5.06 -2.93 22.33
CA GLU A 236 4.25 -4.13 22.55
C GLU A 236 4.40 -5.19 21.45
N GLY A 237 5.06 -4.89 20.33
CA GLY A 237 5.32 -5.86 19.25
C GLY A 237 6.20 -7.07 19.64
N LYS A 238 6.71 -7.13 20.87
CA LYS A 238 7.49 -8.26 21.37
C LYS A 238 6.66 -9.39 22.02
N ARG A 239 5.32 -9.26 22.08
CA ARG A 239 4.47 -10.30 22.71
C ARG A 239 3.20 -10.54 21.88
N GLY A 240 3.28 -11.42 20.93
CA GLY A 240 2.14 -11.86 20.14
C GLY A 240 2.28 -13.28 19.61
N THR A 241 3.03 -14.14 20.30
CA THR A 241 2.84 -15.59 20.20
C THR A 241 1.87 -15.99 21.30
N THR A 242 0.60 -15.98 21.00
CA THR A 242 -0.37 -16.70 21.85
C THR A 242 -0.85 -17.92 21.09
N THR A 243 -0.28 -19.03 21.50
CA THR A 243 -0.87 -20.35 21.48
C THR A 243 -2.30 -20.32 22.01
N SER A 244 -3.23 -20.82 21.25
CA SER A 244 -4.31 -21.75 21.66
C SER A 244 -5.09 -22.19 20.44
#